data_474c39a5f1f5ec5cf2ae80f6e7dde3ce
#
_entry.id   474c39a5f1f5ec5cf2ae80f6e7dde3ce
#
_cell.length_a   1.000
_cell.length_b   1.000
_cell.length_c   1.000
_cell.angle_alpha   90.00
_cell.angle_beta   90.00
_cell.angle_gamma   90.00
#
_symmetry.space_group_name_H-M   'P 1'
#
loop_
_entity.id
_entity.type
_entity.pdbx_description
1 polymer ?
#
loop_
_entity_poly.entity_id
_entity_poly.type
_entity_poly.pdbx_seq_one_letter_code
_entity_poly.pdbx_strand_id
1 'polypeptide(L)'
;MKSAAKVLAIALALSVLAPNAFAATKSGASCTKAGIKKISAGKSYTCIKQGKKLVWSKGTAIAVTKPAPTNSPTAETIATPSAEPVSKYPAVPTSFDDLWEKRDGIVYGVWSKVTEEYKRNKGTMPPLEIHRGANTPTYISEEKLRVALLEVAQLYADYQMPKKVVLFYYSRADLESMTKKAQEIMGPEFQKAYDAHGGPLVKCNVPGDCDDGDAYVGVDGTAYMAVGLSVKPTAQMKSRYELANAETTEFYHCIQNNFYSLNKSSAPSVNGLSAPNKPPHWLSSSSENTTSITLANKASFEEFAKTQQGFKSWARNLGLDFTTDWVDNYVDIKNVNNMWSNNRFNGPGRNSMLMGGMINNILISIKGHSVMLDFHKEMSAGLTFEETFTKIFGVTWVSVSPLISKVVYDTYQKSY
;
A
#
# COMPACT_ATOMS: atom_id res chain seq x y z
N MET A 1 -15.68 -33.97 -55.40
CA MET A 1 -16.05 -34.84 -54.24
C MET A 1 -16.49 -33.93 -53.12
N LYS A 2 -17.79 -34.01 -52.76
CA LYS A 2 -18.47 -33.10 -51.80
C LYS A 2 -18.23 -33.69 -50.39
N SER A 3 -17.77 -32.86 -49.45
CA SER A 3 -17.74 -33.21 -48.04
C SER A 3 -18.60 -32.21 -47.25
N ALA A 4 -19.66 -32.71 -46.62
CA ALA A 4 -20.65 -31.99 -45.89
C ALA A 4 -20.18 -31.67 -44.48
N ALA A 5 -20.13 -30.41 -44.10
CA ALA A 5 -19.90 -29.96 -42.72
C ALA A 5 -21.23 -30.03 -41.92
N LYS A 6 -21.27 -30.84 -40.91
CA LYS A 6 -22.39 -30.88 -39.93
C LYS A 6 -22.23 -29.73 -38.93
N VAL A 7 -23.19 -28.80 -38.96
CA VAL A 7 -23.35 -27.75 -37.96
C VAL A 7 -24.09 -28.33 -36.77
N LEU A 8 -23.41 -28.39 -35.62
CA LEU A 8 -23.99 -28.77 -34.33
C LEU A 8 -24.44 -27.49 -33.60
N ALA A 9 -25.72 -27.25 -33.54
CA ALA A 9 -26.31 -26.15 -32.77
C ALA A 9 -26.39 -26.55 -31.31
N ILE A 10 -25.57 -25.91 -30.47
CA ILE A 10 -25.65 -26.00 -29.00
C ILE A 10 -26.53 -24.84 -28.53
N ALA A 11 -27.73 -25.16 -28.06
CA ALA A 11 -28.61 -24.20 -27.38
C ALA A 11 -28.03 -23.90 -25.99
N LEU A 12 -27.51 -22.68 -25.79
CA LEU A 12 -27.07 -22.20 -24.49
C LEU A 12 -28.29 -21.64 -23.75
N ALA A 13 -28.78 -22.34 -22.74
CA ALA A 13 -29.79 -21.83 -21.81
C ALA A 13 -29.16 -20.71 -20.97
N LEU A 14 -29.49 -19.45 -21.21
CA LEU A 14 -29.17 -18.32 -20.33
C LEU A 14 -30.02 -18.45 -19.05
N SER A 15 -29.41 -18.94 -17.99
CA SER A 15 -29.94 -18.76 -16.63
C SER A 15 -29.61 -17.34 -16.18
N VAL A 16 -30.58 -16.46 -16.21
CA VAL A 16 -30.49 -15.11 -15.63
C VAL A 16 -30.40 -15.28 -14.11
N LEU A 17 -29.20 -15.19 -13.57
CA LEU A 17 -28.98 -15.04 -12.13
C LEU A 17 -29.30 -13.60 -11.75
N ALA A 18 -30.47 -13.39 -11.14
CA ALA A 18 -30.83 -12.14 -10.49
C ALA A 18 -29.80 -11.80 -9.39
N PRO A 19 -29.43 -10.53 -9.20
CA PRO A 19 -28.52 -10.14 -8.13
C PRO A 19 -29.16 -10.48 -6.79
N ASN A 20 -28.47 -11.29 -5.97
CA ASN A 20 -28.87 -11.57 -4.60
C ASN A 20 -28.82 -10.27 -3.79
N ALA A 21 -29.96 -9.61 -3.62
CA ALA A 21 -30.14 -8.62 -2.59
C ALA A 21 -29.78 -9.27 -1.24
N PHE A 22 -28.80 -8.72 -0.53
CA PHE A 22 -28.41 -9.20 0.80
C PHE A 22 -29.62 -9.08 1.74
N ALA A 23 -30.38 -10.15 1.88
CA ALA A 23 -31.50 -10.20 2.79
C ALA A 23 -30.99 -10.01 4.24
N ALA A 24 -31.58 -9.05 4.94
CA ALA A 24 -31.27 -8.81 6.34
C ALA A 24 -31.40 -10.12 7.14
N THR A 25 -30.43 -10.40 8.01
CA THR A 25 -30.42 -11.62 8.82
C THR A 25 -31.67 -11.66 9.69
N LYS A 26 -32.50 -12.69 9.49
CA LYS A 26 -33.73 -12.91 10.28
C LYS A 26 -33.51 -14.04 11.28
N SER A 27 -34.05 -13.85 12.49
CA SER A 27 -34.13 -14.93 13.49
C SER A 27 -34.79 -16.18 12.88
N GLY A 28 -34.24 -17.35 13.17
CA GLY A 28 -34.71 -18.62 12.64
C GLY A 28 -34.26 -18.98 11.23
N ALA A 29 -33.64 -18.04 10.47
CA ALA A 29 -33.05 -18.37 9.18
C ALA A 29 -31.83 -19.29 9.36
N SER A 30 -31.57 -20.15 8.38
CA SER A 30 -30.46 -21.11 8.43
C SER A 30 -29.09 -20.41 8.49
N CYS A 31 -28.15 -21.01 9.21
CA CYS A 31 -26.76 -20.59 9.29
C CYS A 31 -25.82 -21.80 9.14
N THR A 32 -24.54 -21.54 8.88
CA THR A 32 -23.63 -22.59 8.41
C THR A 32 -22.76 -23.22 9.50
N LYS A 33 -22.50 -22.52 10.61
CA LYS A 33 -21.62 -23.02 11.68
C LYS A 33 -22.06 -22.47 13.04
N ALA A 34 -22.27 -23.36 14.00
CA ALA A 34 -22.67 -23.00 15.37
C ALA A 34 -21.62 -22.06 16.01
N GLY A 35 -22.10 -21.07 16.77
CA GLY A 35 -21.25 -20.10 17.47
C GLY A 35 -20.86 -18.87 16.66
N ILE A 36 -21.00 -18.84 15.33
CA ILE A 36 -20.76 -17.64 14.54
C ILE A 36 -21.73 -16.53 14.95
N LYS A 37 -21.22 -15.31 15.12
CA LYS A 37 -22.02 -14.11 15.40
C LYS A 37 -22.15 -13.26 14.13
N LYS A 38 -23.29 -12.63 13.92
CA LYS A 38 -23.55 -11.68 12.83
C LYS A 38 -24.34 -10.49 13.37
N ILE A 39 -23.92 -9.28 12.99
CA ILE A 39 -24.64 -8.05 13.29
C ILE A 39 -25.48 -7.69 12.07
N SER A 40 -26.76 -7.41 12.29
CA SER A 40 -27.69 -6.96 11.25
C SER A 40 -28.78 -6.10 11.88
N ALA A 41 -29.07 -4.94 11.29
CA ALA A 41 -30.11 -4.01 11.77
C ALA A 41 -30.02 -3.69 13.27
N GLY A 42 -28.81 -3.40 13.78
CA GLY A 42 -28.58 -3.02 15.18
C GLY A 42 -28.75 -4.17 16.21
N LYS A 43 -28.81 -5.41 15.75
CA LYS A 43 -28.90 -6.59 16.59
C LYS A 43 -27.75 -7.57 16.33
N SER A 44 -27.28 -8.23 17.39
CA SER A 44 -26.31 -9.31 17.31
C SER A 44 -27.07 -10.65 17.28
N TYR A 45 -26.80 -11.45 16.26
CA TYR A 45 -27.34 -12.79 16.08
C TYR A 45 -26.24 -13.82 16.29
N THR A 46 -26.52 -14.92 16.96
CA THR A 46 -25.60 -16.06 17.10
C THR A 46 -26.19 -17.27 16.40
N CYS A 47 -25.38 -17.97 15.61
CA CYS A 47 -25.81 -19.24 15.01
C CYS A 47 -25.87 -20.32 16.09
N ILE A 48 -27.07 -20.86 16.36
CA ILE A 48 -27.34 -21.85 17.39
C ILE A 48 -27.88 -23.14 16.78
N LYS A 49 -27.63 -24.26 17.45
CA LYS A 49 -28.25 -25.54 17.08
C LYS A 49 -29.64 -25.64 17.70
N GLN A 50 -30.65 -25.80 16.87
CA GLN A 50 -32.03 -26.01 17.28
C GLN A 50 -32.53 -27.34 16.70
N GLY A 51 -32.57 -28.37 17.50
CA GLY A 51 -32.81 -29.73 17.05
C GLY A 51 -31.69 -30.20 16.08
N LYS A 52 -32.08 -30.63 14.87
CA LYS A 52 -31.14 -31.08 13.83
C LYS A 52 -30.66 -29.94 12.89
N LYS A 53 -31.07 -28.70 13.11
CA LYS A 53 -30.78 -27.56 12.22
C LYS A 53 -29.91 -26.51 12.92
N LEU A 54 -29.13 -25.77 12.14
CA LEU A 54 -28.39 -24.56 12.57
C LEU A 54 -29.20 -23.33 12.12
N VAL A 55 -29.56 -22.47 13.07
CA VAL A 55 -30.39 -21.28 12.81
C VAL A 55 -29.87 -20.07 13.56
N TRP A 56 -30.13 -18.86 13.03
CA TRP A 56 -29.81 -17.61 13.71
C TRP A 56 -30.72 -17.40 14.94
N SER A 57 -30.16 -17.08 16.09
CA SER A 57 -30.86 -16.75 17.34
C SER A 57 -31.80 -15.54 17.16
N LYS A 58 -32.60 -15.25 18.19
CA LYS A 58 -33.56 -14.12 18.22
C LYS A 58 -32.85 -12.73 18.17
N GLY A 59 -31.62 -12.60 17.96
CA GLY A 59 -30.89 -11.30 17.87
C GLY A 59 -31.08 -10.45 19.14
N THR A 60 -29.98 -10.17 19.83
CA THR A 60 -29.94 -9.28 21.00
C THR A 60 -29.65 -7.87 20.54
N ALA A 61 -30.44 -6.88 20.97
CA ALA A 61 -30.14 -5.48 20.71
C ALA A 61 -28.76 -5.12 21.27
N ILE A 62 -27.96 -4.44 20.49
CA ILE A 62 -26.69 -3.92 20.96
C ILE A 62 -27.04 -2.71 21.83
N ALA A 63 -26.87 -2.85 23.15
CA ALA A 63 -27.10 -1.75 24.08
C ALA A 63 -26.08 -0.64 23.80
N VAL A 64 -26.57 0.50 23.34
CA VAL A 64 -25.83 1.74 23.44
C VAL A 64 -25.85 2.10 24.93
N THR A 65 -24.75 1.91 25.63
CA THR A 65 -24.60 2.28 27.03
C THR A 65 -24.74 3.79 27.16
N LYS A 66 -25.93 4.23 27.52
CA LYS A 66 -26.17 5.57 28.02
C LYS A 66 -25.57 5.65 29.42
N PRO A 67 -24.75 6.64 29.76
CA PRO A 67 -24.20 6.77 31.11
C PRO A 67 -25.33 6.86 32.13
N ALA A 68 -25.21 6.12 33.24
CA ALA A 68 -26.14 6.14 34.34
C ALA A 68 -26.20 7.55 34.99
N PRO A 69 -27.38 8.03 35.45
CA PRO A 69 -27.46 9.26 36.17
C PRO A 69 -26.88 9.09 37.57
N THR A 70 -25.78 9.79 37.85
CA THR A 70 -25.24 9.90 39.21
C THR A 70 -26.04 11.00 39.96
N ASN A 71 -26.52 10.68 41.15
CA ASN A 71 -27.24 11.54 42.04
C ASN A 71 -26.54 12.88 42.30
N SER A 72 -27.29 13.96 42.19
CA SER A 72 -26.88 15.32 42.57
C SER A 72 -26.53 15.41 44.06
N PRO A 73 -25.51 16.20 44.40
CA PRO A 73 -25.84 17.38 45.22
C PRO A 73 -25.12 18.65 44.74
N THR A 74 -25.78 19.77 45.03
CA THR A 74 -25.29 21.15 45.19
C THR A 74 -24.91 21.89 43.91
N ALA A 75 -25.63 22.97 43.67
CA ALA A 75 -25.44 23.94 42.60
C ALA A 75 -24.00 24.51 42.59
N GLU A 76 -23.19 23.99 41.70
CA GLU A 76 -22.00 24.68 41.19
C GLU A 76 -22.32 25.25 39.82
N THR A 77 -21.92 26.48 39.63
CA THR A 77 -22.05 27.27 38.43
C THR A 77 -21.68 26.45 37.19
N ILE A 78 -22.68 26.17 36.34
CA ILE A 78 -22.48 25.47 35.08
C ILE A 78 -21.57 26.33 34.21
N ALA A 79 -20.27 26.00 34.21
CA ALA A 79 -19.38 26.44 33.14
C ALA A 79 -19.92 25.87 31.82
N THR A 80 -20.33 26.75 30.91
CA THR A 80 -20.69 26.40 29.54
C THR A 80 -19.58 25.49 28.99
N PRO A 81 -19.89 24.29 28.43
CA PRO A 81 -18.85 23.46 27.83
C PRO A 81 -18.12 24.31 26.81
N SER A 82 -16.82 24.52 27.03
CA SER A 82 -15.96 25.14 26.05
C SER A 82 -16.09 24.32 24.78
N ALA A 83 -16.60 24.93 23.71
CA ALA A 83 -16.66 24.27 22.41
C ALA A 83 -15.25 23.77 22.07
N GLU A 84 -15.09 22.47 21.85
CA GLU A 84 -13.83 21.97 21.37
C GLU A 84 -13.39 22.78 20.16
N PRO A 85 -12.13 23.19 20.08
CA PRO A 85 -11.65 23.97 18.96
C PRO A 85 -11.95 23.21 17.66
N VAL A 86 -12.75 23.82 16.79
CA VAL A 86 -13.08 23.24 15.47
C VAL A 86 -11.77 22.99 14.75
N SER A 87 -11.48 21.74 14.43
CA SER A 87 -10.26 21.37 13.71
C SER A 87 -10.19 22.17 12.40
N LYS A 88 -9.05 22.77 12.14
CA LYS A 88 -8.74 23.48 10.88
C LYS A 88 -8.86 22.55 9.67
N TYR A 89 -8.70 21.24 9.88
CA TYR A 89 -8.64 20.23 8.83
C TYR A 89 -9.87 19.33 8.82
N PRO A 90 -10.22 18.73 7.65
CA PRO A 90 -11.34 17.81 7.56
C PRO A 90 -11.22 16.63 8.50
N ALA A 91 -12.36 16.10 8.96
CA ALA A 91 -12.39 14.91 9.79
C ALA A 91 -11.81 13.69 9.04
N VAL A 92 -10.93 12.94 9.73
CA VAL A 92 -10.24 11.77 9.19
C VAL A 92 -11.14 10.54 9.30
N PRO A 93 -11.21 9.67 8.26
CA PRO A 93 -11.91 8.40 8.37
C PRO A 93 -11.25 7.50 9.43
N THR A 94 -12.09 6.81 10.19
CA THR A 94 -11.66 5.88 11.26
C THR A 94 -11.96 4.42 10.93
N SER A 95 -12.82 4.18 9.94
CA SER A 95 -13.19 2.87 9.43
C SER A 95 -13.75 2.99 8.01
N PHE A 96 -14.06 1.85 7.38
CA PHE A 96 -14.76 1.86 6.10
C PHE A 96 -16.22 2.35 6.22
N ASP A 97 -16.82 2.31 7.41
CA ASP A 97 -18.20 2.75 7.61
C ASP A 97 -18.35 4.27 7.44
N ASP A 98 -17.34 5.05 7.83
CA ASP A 98 -17.33 6.52 7.72
C ASP A 98 -16.47 7.06 6.57
N LEU A 99 -15.87 6.15 5.78
CA LEU A 99 -14.91 6.50 4.72
C LEU A 99 -15.49 7.45 3.68
N TRP A 100 -16.72 7.23 3.21
CA TRP A 100 -17.34 8.08 2.20
C TRP A 100 -17.61 9.48 2.71
N GLU A 101 -18.12 9.60 3.91
CA GLU A 101 -18.45 10.89 4.52
C GLU A 101 -17.22 11.72 4.84
N LYS A 102 -16.15 11.04 5.28
CA LYS A 102 -14.90 11.69 5.70
C LYS A 102 -13.77 11.63 4.65
N ARG A 103 -14.07 11.30 3.40
CA ARG A 103 -13.06 11.12 2.36
C ARG A 103 -12.16 12.33 2.11
N ASP A 104 -12.67 13.54 2.35
CA ASP A 104 -11.88 14.77 2.21
C ASP A 104 -10.78 14.89 3.29
N GLY A 105 -10.91 14.15 4.38
CA GLY A 105 -9.89 14.05 5.43
C GLY A 105 -8.79 13.02 5.20
N ILE A 106 -8.84 12.22 4.12
CA ILE A 106 -7.86 11.15 3.87
C ILE A 106 -6.43 11.69 3.80
N VAL A 107 -6.21 12.75 3.02
CA VAL A 107 -4.86 13.31 2.82
C VAL A 107 -4.29 13.85 4.14
N TYR A 108 -5.11 14.51 4.93
CA TYR A 108 -4.70 14.96 6.27
C TYR A 108 -4.46 13.78 7.21
N GLY A 109 -5.31 12.76 7.14
CA GLY A 109 -5.17 11.53 7.93
C GLY A 109 -3.84 10.81 7.67
N VAL A 110 -3.41 10.73 6.41
CA VAL A 110 -2.10 10.17 6.06
C VAL A 110 -0.98 10.97 6.71
N TRP A 111 -0.95 12.29 6.47
CA TRP A 111 0.10 13.15 6.99
C TRP A 111 0.18 13.12 8.51
N SER A 112 -0.95 13.26 9.21
CA SER A 112 -1.00 13.27 10.67
C SER A 112 -0.53 11.95 11.26
N LYS A 113 -1.04 10.82 10.77
CA LYS A 113 -0.68 9.51 11.30
C LYS A 113 0.78 9.15 11.06
N VAL A 114 1.31 9.40 9.86
CA VAL A 114 2.73 9.17 9.58
C VAL A 114 3.62 10.05 10.46
N THR A 115 3.28 11.34 10.62
CA THR A 115 4.07 12.25 11.46
C THR A 115 3.97 11.92 12.95
N GLU A 116 2.82 11.43 13.41
CA GLU A 116 2.63 10.94 14.78
C GLU A 116 3.46 9.68 15.05
N GLU A 117 3.42 8.71 14.16
CA GLU A 117 4.23 7.49 14.24
C GLU A 117 5.72 7.82 14.22
N TYR A 118 6.16 8.69 13.31
CA TYR A 118 7.54 9.16 13.24
C TYR A 118 8.00 9.82 14.55
N LYS A 119 7.16 10.67 15.18
CA LYS A 119 7.50 11.34 16.45
C LYS A 119 7.56 10.37 17.62
N ARG A 120 6.69 9.37 17.64
CA ARG A 120 6.61 8.35 18.69
C ARG A 120 7.76 7.36 18.65
N ASN A 121 8.11 6.92 17.45
CA ASN A 121 9.04 5.83 17.24
C ASN A 121 10.51 6.28 17.38
N LYS A 122 11.37 5.37 17.82
CA LYS A 122 12.82 5.56 17.90
C LYS A 122 13.49 4.39 17.20
N GLY A 123 14.14 4.65 16.09
CA GLY A 123 14.83 3.64 15.30
C GLY A 123 16.33 3.92 15.18
N THR A 124 17.03 2.91 14.75
CA THR A 124 18.46 3.00 14.43
C THR A 124 18.68 2.55 13.00
N MET A 125 19.54 3.27 12.28
CA MET A 125 19.93 2.90 10.92
C MET A 125 20.86 1.68 10.98
N PRO A 126 20.62 0.62 10.17
CA PRO A 126 21.60 -0.43 9.96
C PRO A 126 22.94 0.13 9.45
N PRO A 127 24.07 -0.59 9.65
CA PRO A 127 25.34 -0.23 9.05
C PRO A 127 25.18 0.01 7.53
N LEU A 128 25.63 1.16 7.04
CA LEU A 128 25.53 1.59 5.66
C LEU A 128 26.91 1.63 5.00
N GLU A 129 27.06 0.87 3.92
CA GLU A 129 28.23 0.89 3.02
C GLU A 129 27.81 1.49 1.68
N ILE A 130 28.60 2.44 1.14
CA ILE A 130 28.28 3.16 -0.08
C ILE A 130 29.38 2.94 -1.13
N HIS A 131 28.98 2.52 -2.31
CA HIS A 131 29.82 2.42 -3.50
C HIS A 131 29.32 3.36 -4.57
N ARG A 132 30.19 4.20 -5.10
CA ARG A 132 29.85 5.21 -6.11
C ARG A 132 30.74 5.06 -7.33
N GLY A 133 30.13 5.09 -8.52
CA GLY A 133 30.84 5.13 -9.78
C GLY A 133 31.63 6.43 -9.95
N ALA A 134 32.76 6.35 -10.62
CA ALA A 134 33.70 7.47 -10.77
C ALA A 134 33.11 8.69 -11.51
N ASN A 135 32.15 8.46 -12.41
CA ASN A 135 31.46 9.50 -13.18
C ASN A 135 30.06 9.83 -12.64
N THR A 136 29.70 9.27 -11.48
CA THR A 136 28.37 9.43 -10.89
C THR A 136 28.34 10.72 -10.06
N PRO A 137 27.41 11.66 -10.35
CA PRO A 137 27.33 12.91 -9.62
C PRO A 137 26.92 12.72 -8.16
N THR A 138 27.31 13.69 -7.33
CA THR A 138 26.90 13.75 -5.91
C THR A 138 25.90 14.88 -5.74
N TYR A 139 24.61 14.54 -5.67
CA TYR A 139 23.54 15.52 -5.44
C TYR A 139 23.18 15.69 -3.97
N ILE A 140 23.49 14.70 -3.14
CA ILE A 140 23.26 14.74 -1.70
C ILE A 140 24.54 14.36 -0.95
N SER A 141 24.82 15.05 0.16
CA SER A 141 25.94 14.67 1.03
C SER A 141 25.63 13.38 1.78
N GLU A 142 26.67 12.62 2.13
CA GLU A 142 26.50 11.38 2.89
C GLU A 142 25.80 11.62 4.23
N GLU A 143 26.08 12.72 4.90
CA GLU A 143 25.42 13.10 6.14
C GLU A 143 23.91 13.26 5.97
N LYS A 144 23.46 14.03 4.98
CA LYS A 144 22.03 14.21 4.67
C LYS A 144 21.36 12.90 4.29
N LEU A 145 22.05 12.07 3.49
CA LEU A 145 21.56 10.74 3.12
C LEU A 145 21.34 9.88 4.36
N ARG A 146 22.32 9.81 5.27
CA ARG A 146 22.19 9.04 6.52
C ARG A 146 21.05 9.54 7.38
N VAL A 147 20.80 10.85 7.44
CA VAL A 147 19.64 11.42 8.15
C VAL A 147 18.33 10.98 7.48
N ALA A 148 18.22 11.05 6.16
CA ALA A 148 17.02 10.65 5.45
C ALA A 148 16.69 9.16 5.64
N LEU A 149 17.69 8.28 5.56
CA LEU A 149 17.50 6.85 5.80
C LEU A 149 17.19 6.54 7.27
N LEU A 150 17.80 7.27 8.22
CA LEU A 150 17.47 7.15 9.65
C LEU A 150 16.00 7.53 9.91
N GLU A 151 15.47 8.52 9.23
CA GLU A 151 14.05 8.91 9.36
C GLU A 151 13.11 7.76 8.93
N VAL A 152 13.44 7.05 7.86
CA VAL A 152 12.70 5.83 7.44
C VAL A 152 12.84 4.73 8.51
N ALA A 153 14.07 4.47 8.98
CA ALA A 153 14.30 3.48 10.04
C ALA A 153 13.56 3.85 11.34
N GLN A 154 13.46 5.12 11.67
CA GLN A 154 12.71 5.61 12.82
C GLN A 154 11.21 5.39 12.64
N LEU A 155 10.64 5.70 11.49
CA LEU A 155 9.22 5.49 11.22
C LEU A 155 8.83 4.01 11.38
N TYR A 156 9.71 3.11 10.97
CA TYR A 156 9.48 1.65 10.99
C TYR A 156 10.23 0.91 12.10
N ALA A 157 10.52 1.57 13.21
CA ALA A 157 11.32 1.01 14.31
C ALA A 157 10.71 -0.26 14.95
N ASP A 158 9.41 -0.47 14.80
CA ASP A 158 8.71 -1.66 15.32
C ASP A 158 8.94 -2.91 14.45
N TYR A 159 9.63 -2.76 13.32
CA TYR A 159 9.91 -3.85 12.38
C TYR A 159 11.40 -4.20 12.37
N GLN A 160 11.67 -5.46 12.04
CA GLN A 160 13.04 -5.92 11.93
C GLN A 160 13.72 -5.31 10.70
N MET A 161 14.72 -4.48 10.94
CA MET A 161 15.55 -3.90 9.89
C MET A 161 16.48 -4.94 9.24
N PRO A 162 16.92 -4.73 7.99
CA PRO A 162 18.05 -5.47 7.43
C PRO A 162 19.28 -5.38 8.32
N LYS A 163 20.14 -6.40 8.30
CA LYS A 163 21.37 -6.41 9.13
C LYS A 163 22.40 -5.38 8.68
N LYS A 164 22.45 -5.10 7.40
CA LYS A 164 23.37 -4.17 6.73
C LYS A 164 22.72 -3.65 5.47
N VAL A 165 23.06 -2.45 5.06
CA VAL A 165 22.67 -1.86 3.78
C VAL A 165 23.92 -1.59 2.95
N VAL A 166 23.92 -2.03 1.71
CA VAL A 166 24.94 -1.73 0.70
C VAL A 166 24.28 -0.95 -0.42
N LEU A 167 24.73 0.26 -0.66
CA LEU A 167 24.17 1.18 -1.65
C LEU A 167 25.13 1.39 -2.82
N PHE A 168 24.67 1.10 -4.03
CA PHE A 168 25.40 1.35 -5.28
C PHE A 168 24.83 2.59 -5.97
N TYR A 169 25.65 3.62 -6.13
CA TYR A 169 25.35 4.78 -6.96
C TYR A 169 26.04 4.66 -8.31
N TYR A 170 25.31 4.88 -9.38
CA TYR A 170 25.85 4.78 -10.73
C TYR A 170 25.20 5.80 -11.69
N SER A 171 25.96 6.17 -12.69
CA SER A 171 25.47 6.87 -13.89
C SER A 171 25.53 5.92 -15.09
N ARG A 172 25.02 6.36 -16.22
CA ARG A 172 25.14 5.59 -17.47
C ARG A 172 26.59 5.25 -17.81
N ALA A 173 27.52 6.16 -17.54
CA ALA A 173 28.94 5.96 -17.82
C ALA A 173 29.59 4.91 -16.90
N ASP A 174 29.03 4.70 -15.71
CA ASP A 174 29.55 3.75 -14.73
C ASP A 174 28.83 2.40 -14.74
N LEU A 175 27.82 2.20 -15.60
CA LEU A 175 26.91 1.06 -15.56
C LEU A 175 27.65 -0.29 -15.55
N GLU A 176 28.63 -0.47 -16.46
CA GLU A 176 29.39 -1.71 -16.58
C GLU A 176 30.29 -1.94 -15.34
N SER A 177 31.06 -0.93 -14.95
CA SER A 177 31.98 -1.03 -13.81
C SER A 177 31.24 -1.24 -12.49
N MET A 178 30.09 -0.61 -12.30
CA MET A 178 29.28 -0.76 -11.10
C MET A 178 28.49 -2.08 -11.10
N THR A 179 28.08 -2.59 -12.24
CA THR A 179 27.53 -3.96 -12.35
C THR A 179 28.56 -5.01 -11.92
N LYS A 180 29.81 -4.88 -12.41
CA LYS A 180 30.90 -5.76 -11.99
C LYS A 180 31.20 -5.62 -10.50
N LYS A 181 31.20 -4.40 -9.98
CA LYS A 181 31.38 -4.13 -8.54
C LYS A 181 30.26 -4.76 -7.69
N ALA A 182 29.01 -4.69 -8.14
CA ALA A 182 27.89 -5.34 -7.49
C ALA A 182 28.05 -6.88 -7.51
N GLN A 183 28.49 -7.47 -8.62
CA GLN A 183 28.79 -8.91 -8.69
C GLN A 183 29.86 -9.33 -7.69
N GLU A 184 30.95 -8.56 -7.57
CA GLU A 184 32.02 -8.84 -6.61
C GLU A 184 31.54 -8.81 -5.16
N ILE A 185 30.71 -7.82 -4.79
CA ILE A 185 30.23 -7.61 -3.42
C ILE A 185 29.11 -8.58 -3.06
N MET A 186 28.15 -8.77 -3.95
CA MET A 186 26.98 -9.63 -3.71
C MET A 186 27.31 -11.12 -3.85
N GLY A 187 28.34 -11.47 -4.63
CA GLY A 187 28.69 -12.86 -4.89
C GLY A 187 27.50 -13.67 -5.43
N PRO A 188 27.15 -14.81 -4.81
CA PRO A 188 26.02 -15.65 -5.26
C PRO A 188 24.66 -14.95 -5.19
N GLU A 189 24.48 -13.94 -4.34
CA GLU A 189 23.23 -13.19 -4.24
C GLU A 189 22.96 -12.33 -5.48
N PHE A 190 24.01 -11.98 -6.25
CA PHE A 190 23.83 -11.23 -7.50
C PHE A 190 22.96 -11.97 -8.52
N GLN A 191 23.21 -13.28 -8.71
CA GLN A 191 22.41 -14.08 -9.65
C GLN A 191 20.97 -14.24 -9.14
N LYS A 192 20.78 -14.42 -7.84
CA LYS A 192 19.44 -14.50 -7.25
C LYS A 192 18.65 -13.19 -7.42
N ALA A 193 19.33 -12.05 -7.21
CA ALA A 193 18.73 -10.76 -7.47
C ALA A 193 18.36 -10.60 -8.94
N TYR A 194 19.25 -11.00 -9.85
CA TYR A 194 19.03 -10.99 -11.30
C TYR A 194 17.78 -11.79 -11.67
N ASP A 195 17.67 -13.01 -11.17
CA ASP A 195 16.53 -13.89 -11.45
C ASP A 195 15.22 -13.35 -10.85
N ALA A 196 15.29 -12.77 -9.65
CA ALA A 196 14.14 -12.18 -8.98
C ALA A 196 13.58 -10.94 -9.68
N HIS A 197 14.44 -10.12 -10.28
CA HIS A 197 14.08 -8.85 -10.92
C HIS A 197 13.99 -8.93 -12.45
N GLY A 198 14.30 -10.10 -13.04
CA GLY A 198 14.36 -10.25 -14.50
C GLY A 198 15.47 -9.44 -15.15
N GLY A 199 16.54 -9.12 -14.39
CA GLY A 199 17.66 -8.34 -14.84
C GLY A 199 18.59 -7.90 -13.71
N PRO A 200 19.72 -7.25 -14.01
CA PRO A 200 20.67 -6.81 -13.00
C PRO A 200 20.06 -5.74 -12.10
N LEU A 201 20.48 -5.73 -10.83
CA LEU A 201 20.09 -4.70 -9.86
C LEU A 201 20.58 -3.32 -10.33
N VAL A 202 21.79 -3.25 -10.85
CA VAL A 202 22.38 -2.03 -11.44
C VAL A 202 22.02 -1.95 -12.92
N LYS A 203 21.05 -1.10 -13.27
CA LYS A 203 20.49 -0.98 -14.62
C LYS A 203 20.08 0.47 -14.92
N CYS A 204 19.97 0.83 -16.19
CA CYS A 204 19.41 2.12 -16.62
C CYS A 204 18.28 1.87 -17.61
N ASN A 205 17.05 2.06 -17.19
CA ASN A 205 15.86 1.85 -18.00
C ASN A 205 15.51 3.06 -18.89
N VAL A 206 16.08 4.24 -18.58
CA VAL A 206 15.88 5.45 -19.38
C VAL A 206 16.86 5.46 -20.55
N PRO A 207 16.42 5.54 -21.82
CA PRO A 207 17.29 5.62 -22.97
C PRO A 207 18.26 6.81 -22.87
N GLY A 208 19.56 6.54 -22.98
CA GLY A 208 20.61 7.57 -22.94
C GLY A 208 20.95 8.14 -21.57
N ASP A 209 20.23 7.78 -20.51
CA ASP A 209 20.42 8.32 -19.16
C ASP A 209 20.17 7.26 -18.08
N CYS A 210 20.28 7.63 -16.81
CA CYS A 210 19.86 6.84 -15.66
C CYS A 210 18.97 7.70 -14.76
N ASP A 211 17.83 7.15 -14.33
CA ASP A 211 16.97 7.65 -13.26
C ASP A 211 16.19 6.46 -12.76
N ASP A 212 16.87 5.57 -12.06
CA ASP A 212 16.37 4.27 -11.65
C ASP A 212 16.64 4.01 -10.17
N GLY A 213 15.82 3.18 -9.56
CA GLY A 213 16.03 2.62 -8.23
C GLY A 213 15.69 1.14 -8.24
N ASP A 214 16.38 0.36 -7.43
CA ASP A 214 16.07 -1.05 -7.19
C ASP A 214 16.58 -1.50 -5.83
N ALA A 215 15.95 -2.51 -5.24
CA ALA A 215 16.28 -3.03 -3.93
C ALA A 215 16.12 -4.55 -3.85
N TYR A 216 17.09 -5.20 -3.22
CA TYR A 216 17.11 -6.64 -2.98
C TYR A 216 17.60 -6.94 -1.57
N VAL A 217 17.09 -7.99 -0.93
CA VAL A 217 17.60 -8.48 0.36
C VAL A 217 18.04 -9.92 0.22
N GLY A 218 19.32 -10.16 0.49
CA GLY A 218 19.91 -11.48 0.48
C GLY A 218 19.43 -12.35 1.65
N VAL A 219 19.63 -13.66 1.53
CA VAL A 219 19.22 -14.63 2.55
C VAL A 219 19.94 -14.46 3.90
N ASP A 220 21.05 -13.77 3.89
CA ASP A 220 21.81 -13.40 5.11
C ASP A 220 21.24 -12.17 5.82
N GLY A 221 20.25 -11.49 5.22
CA GLY A 221 19.63 -10.26 5.70
C GLY A 221 20.40 -9.00 5.30
N THR A 222 21.37 -9.07 4.39
CA THR A 222 22.02 -7.89 3.80
C THR A 222 21.11 -7.30 2.73
N ALA A 223 20.81 -6.01 2.85
CA ALA A 223 20.05 -5.25 1.86
C ALA A 223 21.00 -4.62 0.84
N TYR A 224 20.66 -4.73 -0.42
CA TYR A 224 21.37 -4.14 -1.54
C TYR A 224 20.44 -3.15 -2.24
N MET A 225 20.88 -1.90 -2.32
CA MET A 225 20.18 -0.83 -3.01
C MET A 225 21.00 -0.36 -4.20
N ALA A 226 20.35 -0.07 -5.30
CA ALA A 226 20.98 0.49 -6.47
C ALA A 226 20.23 1.76 -6.89
N VAL A 227 20.94 2.88 -7.03
CA VAL A 227 20.36 4.18 -7.41
C VAL A 227 21.12 4.74 -8.59
N GLY A 228 20.43 4.80 -9.74
CA GLY A 228 20.92 5.37 -10.98
C GLY A 228 20.63 6.86 -11.02
N LEU A 229 21.67 7.67 -11.29
CA LEU A 229 21.58 9.12 -11.30
C LEU A 229 21.85 9.68 -12.69
N SER A 230 20.98 10.58 -13.15
CA SER A 230 21.21 11.37 -14.35
C SER A 230 22.39 12.34 -14.15
N VAL A 231 23.25 12.45 -15.16
CA VAL A 231 24.31 13.47 -15.18
C VAL A 231 23.81 14.83 -15.67
N LYS A 232 22.58 14.86 -16.24
CA LYS A 232 21.90 16.07 -16.73
C LYS A 232 20.43 16.08 -16.26
N PRO A 233 20.19 16.10 -14.96
CA PRO A 233 18.82 16.00 -14.45
C PRO A 233 18.01 17.25 -14.79
N THR A 234 16.71 17.07 -15.00
CA THR A 234 15.76 18.19 -14.95
C THR A 234 15.75 18.80 -13.55
N ALA A 235 15.21 20.01 -13.40
CA ALA A 235 15.09 20.65 -12.07
C ALA A 235 14.29 19.77 -11.10
N GLN A 236 13.25 19.10 -11.58
CA GLN A 236 12.44 18.19 -10.77
C GLN A 236 13.23 16.94 -10.32
N MET A 237 13.97 16.31 -11.22
CA MET A 237 14.83 15.16 -10.89
C MET A 237 15.89 15.55 -9.87
N LYS A 238 16.54 16.71 -10.09
CA LYS A 238 17.58 17.23 -9.18
C LYS A 238 17.02 17.44 -7.77
N SER A 239 15.84 18.05 -7.64
CA SER A 239 15.16 18.21 -6.35
C SER A 239 14.89 16.87 -5.65
N ARG A 240 14.48 15.84 -6.41
CA ARG A 240 14.28 14.48 -5.85
C ARG A 240 15.59 13.88 -5.34
N TYR A 241 16.70 14.06 -6.06
CA TYR A 241 18.01 13.57 -5.64
C TYR A 241 18.52 14.29 -4.39
N GLU A 242 18.32 15.62 -4.30
CA GLU A 242 18.72 16.43 -3.15
C GLU A 242 17.92 16.11 -1.86
N LEU A 243 16.74 15.49 -2.01
CA LEU A 243 15.86 15.03 -0.93
C LEU A 243 16.01 13.51 -0.61
N ALA A 244 16.93 12.80 -1.26
CA ALA A 244 17.12 11.35 -1.14
C ALA A 244 15.85 10.54 -1.42
N ASN A 245 14.97 10.99 -2.34
CA ASN A 245 13.69 10.31 -2.56
C ASN A 245 13.87 8.87 -3.09
N ALA A 246 14.83 8.64 -4.01
CA ALA A 246 15.10 7.31 -4.51
C ALA A 246 15.64 6.41 -3.40
N GLU A 247 16.58 6.90 -2.62
CA GLU A 247 17.24 6.15 -1.55
C GLU A 247 16.26 5.78 -0.43
N THR A 248 15.37 6.70 -0.03
CA THR A 248 14.34 6.41 0.99
C THR A 248 13.29 5.44 0.47
N THR A 249 12.95 5.51 -0.81
CA THR A 249 12.09 4.56 -1.51
C THR A 249 12.71 3.16 -1.52
N GLU A 250 13.95 3.04 -1.98
CA GLU A 250 14.63 1.74 -2.06
C GLU A 250 14.92 1.15 -0.67
N PHE A 251 15.20 1.99 0.31
CA PHE A 251 15.36 1.51 1.69
C PHE A 251 14.05 0.98 2.27
N TYR A 252 12.92 1.62 1.97
CA TYR A 252 11.61 1.08 2.31
C TYR A 252 11.37 -0.30 1.67
N HIS A 253 11.73 -0.46 0.38
CA HIS A 253 11.68 -1.76 -0.29
C HIS A 253 12.60 -2.80 0.36
N CYS A 254 13.75 -2.40 0.88
CA CYS A 254 14.60 -3.30 1.65
C CYS A 254 13.89 -3.79 2.92
N ILE A 255 13.16 -2.92 3.63
CA ILE A 255 12.39 -3.32 4.81
C ILE A 255 11.26 -4.29 4.43
N GLN A 256 10.53 -4.03 3.34
CA GLN A 256 9.51 -4.94 2.81
C GLN A 256 10.12 -6.31 2.45
N ASN A 257 11.20 -6.32 1.68
CA ASN A 257 11.84 -7.54 1.20
C ASN A 257 12.48 -8.35 2.33
N ASN A 258 12.87 -7.71 3.42
CA ASN A 258 13.45 -8.38 4.58
C ASN A 258 12.49 -9.41 5.21
N PHE A 259 11.18 -9.18 5.20
CA PHE A 259 10.20 -10.17 5.67
C PHE A 259 10.26 -11.46 4.86
N TYR A 260 10.40 -11.37 3.55
CA TYR A 260 10.47 -12.54 2.67
C TYR A 260 11.79 -13.29 2.83
N SER A 261 12.89 -12.56 2.99
CA SER A 261 14.20 -13.14 3.29
C SER A 261 14.17 -13.89 4.62
N LEU A 262 13.62 -13.30 5.68
CA LEU A 262 13.49 -13.92 7.00
C LEU A 262 12.64 -15.19 6.98
N ASN A 263 11.56 -15.19 6.21
CA ASN A 263 10.65 -16.34 6.07
C ASN A 263 11.13 -17.35 5.02
N LYS A 264 12.33 -17.14 4.43
CA LYS A 264 12.86 -17.98 3.33
C LYS A 264 11.87 -18.14 2.18
N SER A 265 11.01 -17.16 1.99
CA SER A 265 10.07 -17.07 0.88
C SER A 265 10.63 -16.15 -0.21
N SER A 266 10.18 -16.35 -1.44
CA SER A 266 10.59 -15.45 -2.52
C SER A 266 10.01 -14.06 -2.30
N ALA A 267 10.86 -13.04 -2.26
CA ALA A 267 10.41 -11.66 -2.26
C ALA A 267 9.49 -11.40 -3.49
N PRO A 268 8.51 -10.52 -3.39
CA PRO A 268 7.73 -10.11 -4.54
C PRO A 268 8.69 -9.45 -5.53
N SER A 269 8.97 -10.12 -6.65
CA SER A 269 9.68 -9.46 -7.74
C SER A 269 8.72 -8.55 -8.48
N VAL A 270 9.22 -7.43 -8.99
CA VAL A 270 8.48 -6.51 -9.87
C VAL A 270 7.88 -7.25 -11.07
N ASN A 271 8.52 -8.31 -11.53
CA ASN A 271 8.07 -9.21 -12.60
C ASN A 271 7.44 -10.51 -12.06
N GLY A 272 7.38 -10.68 -10.77
CA GLY A 272 6.93 -11.92 -10.12
C GLY A 272 5.43 -12.03 -10.11
N LEU A 273 4.98 -12.72 -11.11
CA LEU A 273 3.63 -13.22 -11.34
C LEU A 273 2.95 -13.76 -10.06
N SER A 274 1.74 -13.29 -9.86
CA SER A 274 0.57 -13.98 -9.30
C SER A 274 0.79 -15.25 -8.47
N ALA A 275 1.52 -15.17 -7.37
CA ALA A 275 1.31 -16.14 -6.32
C ALA A 275 0.23 -15.58 -5.37
N PRO A 276 -0.72 -16.39 -4.89
CA PRO A 276 -1.80 -15.92 -4.02
C PRO A 276 -1.33 -15.28 -2.72
N ASN A 277 -0.09 -15.55 -2.32
CA ASN A 277 0.58 -14.99 -1.16
C ASN A 277 1.56 -13.85 -1.49
N LYS A 278 1.50 -13.27 -2.70
CA LYS A 278 2.26 -12.06 -3.04
C LYS A 278 1.36 -10.84 -2.93
N PRO A 279 1.88 -9.73 -2.37
CA PRO A 279 1.11 -8.50 -2.30
C PRO A 279 0.80 -7.98 -3.70
N PRO A 280 -0.36 -7.32 -3.87
CA PRO A 280 -0.67 -6.60 -5.08
C PRO A 280 0.44 -5.61 -5.42
N HIS A 281 0.71 -5.40 -6.69
CA HIS A 281 1.75 -4.47 -7.12
C HIS A 281 1.58 -3.05 -6.53
N TRP A 282 0.34 -2.56 -6.50
CA TRP A 282 0.05 -1.24 -5.93
C TRP A 282 0.38 -1.13 -4.44
N LEU A 283 0.31 -2.22 -3.69
CA LEU A 283 0.69 -2.26 -2.28
C LEU A 283 2.22 -2.20 -2.12
N SER A 284 2.95 -2.88 -3.00
CA SER A 284 4.41 -2.91 -2.97
C SER A 284 5.05 -1.62 -3.51
N SER A 285 4.55 -1.11 -4.66
CA SER A 285 5.20 -0.04 -5.42
C SER A 285 4.60 1.36 -5.24
N SER A 286 3.71 1.56 -4.28
CA SER A 286 3.10 2.88 -4.08
C SER A 286 3.21 3.36 -2.64
N SER A 287 3.43 2.46 -1.69
CA SER A 287 3.55 2.81 -0.27
C SER A 287 4.87 3.52 0.03
N GLU A 288 5.92 3.23 -0.73
CA GLU A 288 7.22 3.89 -0.64
C GLU A 288 7.13 5.39 -0.94
N ASN A 289 6.34 5.76 -1.96
CA ASN A 289 6.14 7.18 -2.31
C ASN A 289 5.43 7.93 -1.18
N THR A 290 4.45 7.31 -0.52
CA THR A 290 3.77 7.91 0.63
C THR A 290 4.78 8.13 1.77
N THR A 291 5.67 7.17 2.03
CA THR A 291 6.73 7.28 3.03
C THR A 291 7.65 8.45 2.74
N SER A 292 8.32 8.45 1.59
CA SER A 292 9.34 9.45 1.23
C SER A 292 8.73 10.85 1.12
N ILE A 293 7.56 10.98 0.50
CA ILE A 293 6.88 12.27 0.37
C ILE A 293 6.44 12.81 1.74
N THR A 294 5.91 11.96 2.62
CA THR A 294 5.45 12.40 3.94
C THR A 294 6.62 12.81 4.82
N LEU A 295 7.70 12.03 4.84
CA LEU A 295 8.89 12.38 5.63
C LEU A 295 9.56 13.67 5.11
N ALA A 296 9.63 13.87 3.80
CA ALA A 296 10.14 15.11 3.21
C ALA A 296 9.29 16.34 3.57
N ASN A 297 7.99 16.17 3.80
CA ASN A 297 7.03 17.24 4.11
C ASN A 297 6.46 17.17 5.53
N LYS A 298 7.12 16.45 6.46
CA LYS A 298 6.60 16.22 7.83
C LYS A 298 6.38 17.47 8.65
N ALA A 299 7.01 18.58 8.29
CA ALA A 299 6.88 19.86 9.00
C ALA A 299 5.61 20.63 8.64
N SER A 300 5.01 20.39 7.47
CA SER A 300 3.85 21.14 6.97
C SER A 300 2.88 20.26 6.19
N PHE A 301 1.63 20.24 6.66
CA PHE A 301 0.56 19.58 5.92
C PHE A 301 0.30 20.24 4.57
N GLU A 302 0.35 21.56 4.50
CA GLU A 302 0.12 22.31 3.28
C GLU A 302 1.10 21.93 2.16
N GLU A 303 2.39 21.78 2.49
CA GLU A 303 3.40 21.31 1.52
C GLU A 303 3.20 19.84 1.14
N PHE A 304 2.82 18.99 2.08
CA PHE A 304 2.44 17.61 1.79
C PHE A 304 1.26 17.54 0.82
N ALA A 305 0.16 18.26 1.11
CA ALA A 305 -1.02 18.27 0.27
C ALA A 305 -0.73 18.80 -1.15
N LYS A 306 0.10 19.83 -1.26
CA LYS A 306 0.57 20.37 -2.54
C LYS A 306 1.38 19.34 -3.34
N THR A 307 2.23 18.58 -2.69
CA THR A 307 3.00 17.50 -3.34
C THR A 307 2.06 16.39 -3.84
N GLN A 308 1.07 15.99 -3.05
CA GLN A 308 0.03 15.01 -3.46
C GLN A 308 -0.76 15.50 -4.67
N GLN A 309 -1.10 16.77 -4.72
CA GLN A 309 -1.75 17.39 -5.87
C GLN A 309 -0.87 17.39 -7.12
N GLY A 310 0.43 17.63 -6.96
CA GLY A 310 1.41 17.55 -8.04
C GLY A 310 1.41 16.20 -8.75
N PHE A 311 1.28 15.12 -8.01
CA PHE A 311 1.17 13.77 -8.57
C PHE A 311 -0.06 13.58 -9.46
N LYS A 312 -1.23 14.10 -9.04
CA LYS A 312 -2.46 14.05 -9.86
C LYS A 312 -2.31 14.85 -11.14
N SER A 313 -1.76 16.06 -11.04
CA SER A 313 -1.52 16.93 -12.19
C SER A 313 -0.57 16.28 -13.19
N TRP A 314 0.48 15.63 -12.69
CA TRP A 314 1.42 14.88 -13.52
C TRP A 314 0.74 13.74 -14.27
N ALA A 315 -0.11 12.95 -13.62
CA ALA A 315 -0.84 11.86 -14.24
C ALA A 315 -1.80 12.35 -15.34
N ARG A 316 -2.54 13.43 -15.07
CA ARG A 316 -3.42 14.07 -16.07
C ARG A 316 -2.64 14.58 -17.28
N ASN A 317 -1.48 15.18 -17.07
CA ASN A 317 -0.61 15.65 -18.15
C ASN A 317 -0.06 14.50 -19.01
N LEU A 318 -0.06 13.27 -18.50
CA LEU A 318 0.27 12.07 -19.27
C LEU A 318 -0.92 11.50 -20.05
N GLY A 319 -2.07 12.17 -20.03
CA GLY A 319 -3.29 11.70 -20.69
C GLY A 319 -3.92 10.48 -20.04
N LEU A 320 -3.63 10.24 -18.76
CA LEU A 320 -4.24 9.16 -17.99
C LEU A 320 -5.66 9.60 -17.59
N ASP A 321 -6.65 9.13 -18.32
CA ASP A 321 -8.06 9.30 -17.97
C ASP A 321 -8.62 8.00 -17.41
N PHE A 322 -8.98 8.04 -16.12
CA PHE A 322 -9.52 6.89 -15.42
C PHE A 322 -11.03 7.01 -15.34
N THR A 323 -11.73 6.09 -16.00
CA THR A 323 -13.17 5.93 -15.86
C THR A 323 -13.52 5.15 -14.59
N THR A 324 -14.77 5.23 -14.15
CA THR A 324 -15.28 4.42 -13.02
C THR A 324 -15.03 2.93 -13.27
N ASP A 325 -15.36 2.43 -14.45
CA ASP A 325 -15.15 1.02 -14.82
C ASP A 325 -13.67 0.62 -14.76
N TRP A 326 -12.77 1.55 -15.09
CA TRP A 326 -11.34 1.30 -15.00
C TRP A 326 -10.93 1.11 -13.53
N VAL A 327 -11.38 2.00 -12.64
CA VAL A 327 -11.05 1.93 -11.20
C VAL A 327 -11.69 0.70 -10.56
N ASP A 328 -12.94 0.37 -10.89
CA ASP A 328 -13.63 -0.84 -10.42
C ASP A 328 -12.85 -2.11 -10.81
N ASN A 329 -12.41 -2.19 -12.06
CA ASN A 329 -11.58 -3.30 -12.50
C ASN A 329 -10.21 -3.32 -11.80
N TYR A 330 -9.65 -2.15 -11.49
CA TYR A 330 -8.36 -2.06 -10.82
C TYR A 330 -8.40 -2.60 -9.39
N VAL A 331 -9.46 -2.35 -8.65
CA VAL A 331 -9.63 -2.83 -7.26
C VAL A 331 -10.28 -4.21 -7.16
N ASP A 332 -10.76 -4.80 -8.28
CA ASP A 332 -11.35 -6.15 -8.26
C ASP A 332 -10.29 -7.17 -7.81
N ILE A 333 -10.66 -7.98 -6.81
CA ILE A 333 -9.78 -9.02 -6.25
C ILE A 333 -9.23 -9.97 -7.32
N LYS A 334 -9.96 -10.22 -8.40
CA LYS A 334 -9.54 -11.06 -9.52
C LYS A 334 -8.38 -10.45 -10.30
N ASN A 335 -8.26 -9.12 -10.28
CA ASN A 335 -7.25 -8.36 -11.01
C ASN A 335 -6.11 -7.89 -10.11
N VAL A 336 -6.31 -7.81 -8.80
CA VAL A 336 -5.33 -7.34 -7.82
C VAL A 336 -3.97 -8.04 -7.96
N ASN A 337 -3.97 -9.34 -8.30
CA ASN A 337 -2.75 -10.13 -8.50
C ASN A 337 -2.25 -10.15 -9.95
N ASN A 338 -2.99 -9.60 -10.92
CA ASN A 338 -2.69 -9.73 -12.36
C ASN A 338 -2.33 -8.42 -13.04
N MET A 339 -2.17 -7.33 -12.31
CA MET A 339 -2.08 -5.99 -12.90
C MET A 339 -0.84 -5.74 -13.76
N TRP A 340 0.29 -6.39 -13.47
CA TRP A 340 1.49 -6.30 -14.30
C TRP A 340 1.41 -7.02 -15.63
N SER A 341 0.71 -8.15 -15.67
CA SER A 341 0.58 -8.95 -16.90
C SER A 341 -0.55 -8.47 -17.80
N ASN A 342 -1.38 -7.56 -17.33
CA ASN A 342 -2.56 -7.13 -18.04
C ASN A 342 -2.26 -5.84 -18.82
N ASN A 343 -1.83 -5.99 -20.10
CA ASN A 343 -1.68 -4.88 -21.06
C ASN A 343 -2.94 -4.00 -21.24
N ARG A 344 -4.05 -4.37 -20.63
CA ARG A 344 -5.29 -3.60 -20.57
C ARG A 344 -5.13 -2.28 -19.85
N PHE A 345 -4.16 -2.20 -18.93
CA PHE A 345 -3.82 -0.98 -18.22
C PHE A 345 -2.53 -0.39 -18.82
N ASN A 346 -2.63 0.22 -19.99
CA ASN A 346 -1.50 0.84 -20.69
C ASN A 346 -0.65 1.69 -19.74
N GLY A 347 0.64 1.38 -19.63
CA GLY A 347 1.56 2.04 -18.71
C GLY A 347 1.45 1.54 -17.25
N PRO A 348 1.59 0.23 -17.00
CA PRO A 348 1.29 -0.38 -15.70
C PRO A 348 1.99 0.28 -14.51
N GLY A 349 3.27 0.63 -14.61
CA GLY A 349 4.02 1.21 -13.51
C GLY A 349 3.45 2.55 -13.01
N ARG A 350 3.17 3.48 -13.90
CA ARG A 350 2.69 4.83 -13.54
C ARG A 350 1.26 4.82 -13.03
N ASN A 351 0.39 4.04 -13.65
CA ASN A 351 -1.01 3.90 -13.23
C ASN A 351 -1.10 3.23 -11.86
N SER A 352 -0.29 2.20 -11.62
CA SER A 352 -0.21 1.53 -10.33
C SER A 352 0.29 2.47 -9.24
N MET A 353 1.29 3.30 -9.51
CA MET A 353 1.82 4.27 -8.54
C MET A 353 0.75 5.29 -8.14
N LEU A 354 -0.03 5.82 -9.10
CA LEU A 354 -1.07 6.80 -8.80
C LEU A 354 -2.26 6.18 -8.09
N MET A 355 -2.89 5.17 -8.70
CA MET A 355 -4.09 4.53 -8.14
C MET A 355 -3.78 3.77 -6.86
N GLY A 356 -2.66 3.06 -6.85
CA GLY A 356 -2.17 2.39 -5.65
C GLY A 356 -1.87 3.36 -4.52
N GLY A 357 -1.27 4.52 -4.83
CA GLY A 357 -1.05 5.58 -3.85
C GLY A 357 -2.34 6.10 -3.23
N MET A 358 -3.42 6.26 -4.02
CA MET A 358 -4.73 6.65 -3.49
C MET A 358 -5.35 5.56 -2.60
N ILE A 359 -5.25 4.29 -2.99
CA ILE A 359 -5.70 3.17 -2.15
C ILE A 359 -4.90 3.13 -0.86
N ASN A 360 -3.57 3.22 -0.92
CA ASN A 360 -2.71 3.23 0.25
C ASN A 360 -3.05 4.40 1.18
N ASN A 361 -3.32 5.59 0.64
CA ASN A 361 -3.76 6.74 1.43
C ASN A 361 -5.05 6.45 2.22
N ILE A 362 -6.02 5.75 1.62
CA ILE A 362 -7.23 5.32 2.33
C ILE A 362 -6.87 4.39 3.48
N LEU A 363 -6.09 3.34 3.22
CA LEU A 363 -5.72 2.35 4.24
C LEU A 363 -4.90 2.96 5.38
N ILE A 364 -3.93 3.82 5.04
CA ILE A 364 -3.10 4.55 6.00
C ILE A 364 -3.95 5.51 6.83
N SER A 365 -4.89 6.25 6.22
CA SER A 365 -5.74 7.19 6.94
C SER A 365 -6.63 6.49 7.98
N ILE A 366 -6.99 5.22 7.77
CA ILE A 366 -7.77 4.42 8.71
C ILE A 366 -6.89 3.81 9.81
N LYS A 367 -5.77 3.18 9.46
CA LYS A 367 -4.98 2.33 10.38
C LYS A 367 -3.62 2.89 10.80
N GLY A 368 -3.08 3.89 10.10
CA GLY A 368 -1.70 4.35 10.25
C GLY A 368 -0.77 3.73 9.21
N HIS A 369 0.46 4.25 9.15
CA HIS A 369 1.40 3.89 8.07
C HIS A 369 1.97 2.48 8.21
N SER A 370 2.13 2.01 9.43
CA SER A 370 2.63 0.66 9.76
C SER A 370 1.83 -0.44 9.03
N VAL A 371 0.56 -0.21 8.74
CA VAL A 371 -0.31 -1.17 8.04
C VAL A 371 0.27 -1.64 6.71
N MET A 372 1.04 -0.80 6.02
CA MET A 372 1.65 -1.18 4.73
C MET A 372 2.68 -2.30 4.91
N LEU A 373 3.49 -2.25 5.96
CA LEU A 373 4.44 -3.32 6.29
C LEU A 373 3.76 -4.53 6.93
N ASP A 374 2.65 -4.36 7.64
CA ASP A 374 1.87 -5.48 8.19
C ASP A 374 1.37 -6.41 7.08
N PHE A 375 0.96 -5.87 5.94
CA PHE A 375 0.62 -6.68 4.78
C PHE A 375 1.79 -7.56 4.34
N HIS A 376 2.97 -6.98 4.16
CA HIS A 376 4.17 -7.73 3.75
C HIS A 376 4.58 -8.78 4.76
N LYS A 377 4.51 -8.45 6.05
CA LYS A 377 4.79 -9.37 7.16
C LYS A 377 3.86 -10.59 7.12
N GLU A 378 2.57 -10.38 7.06
CA GLU A 378 1.59 -11.47 7.09
C GLU A 378 1.60 -12.30 5.80
N MET A 379 1.72 -11.65 4.65
CA MET A 379 1.79 -12.35 3.37
C MET A 379 3.10 -13.12 3.20
N SER A 380 4.22 -12.62 3.69
CA SER A 380 5.48 -13.37 3.71
C SER A 380 5.42 -14.61 4.60
N ALA A 381 4.55 -14.63 5.61
CA ALA A 381 4.27 -15.79 6.44
C ALA A 381 3.28 -16.79 5.79
N GLY A 382 2.78 -16.50 4.58
CA GLY A 382 1.98 -17.43 3.78
C GLY A 382 0.49 -17.10 3.67
N LEU A 383 0.01 -16.00 4.30
CA LEU A 383 -1.37 -15.57 4.10
C LEU A 383 -1.58 -14.99 2.70
N THR A 384 -2.75 -15.19 2.14
CA THR A 384 -3.19 -14.50 0.92
C THR A 384 -3.50 -13.03 1.21
N PHE A 385 -3.61 -12.21 0.16
CA PHE A 385 -4.01 -10.81 0.31
C PHE A 385 -5.36 -10.66 1.03
N GLU A 386 -6.36 -11.46 0.66
CA GLU A 386 -7.71 -11.39 1.26
C GLU A 386 -7.73 -11.80 2.74
N GLU A 387 -6.98 -12.84 3.11
CA GLU A 387 -6.84 -13.26 4.51
C GLU A 387 -6.12 -12.20 5.33
N THR A 388 -5.05 -11.62 4.76
CA THR A 388 -4.28 -10.56 5.40
C THR A 388 -5.14 -9.30 5.59
N PHE A 389 -5.86 -8.88 4.56
CA PHE A 389 -6.76 -7.73 4.63
C PHE A 389 -7.82 -7.93 5.72
N THR A 390 -8.45 -9.12 5.73
CA THR A 390 -9.45 -9.47 6.74
C THR A 390 -8.88 -9.47 8.16
N LYS A 391 -7.65 -9.98 8.32
CA LYS A 391 -6.95 -9.97 9.61
C LYS A 391 -6.69 -8.55 10.12
N ILE A 392 -6.25 -7.65 9.24
CA ILE A 392 -5.87 -6.27 9.60
C ILE A 392 -7.09 -5.40 9.84
N PHE A 393 -8.10 -5.48 8.97
CA PHE A 393 -9.23 -4.55 8.97
C PHE A 393 -10.52 -5.11 9.58
N GLY A 394 -10.62 -6.42 9.78
CA GLY A 394 -11.81 -7.10 10.31
C GLY A 394 -12.96 -7.23 9.29
N VAL A 395 -12.74 -6.83 8.05
CA VAL A 395 -13.69 -6.92 6.91
C VAL A 395 -12.98 -7.50 5.70
N THR A 396 -13.71 -8.09 4.76
CA THR A 396 -13.10 -8.63 3.53
C THR A 396 -12.85 -7.52 2.51
N TRP A 397 -11.79 -7.66 1.69
CA TRP A 397 -11.53 -6.75 0.58
C TRP A 397 -12.71 -6.65 -0.38
N VAL A 398 -13.29 -7.80 -0.73
CA VAL A 398 -14.46 -7.87 -1.62
C VAL A 398 -15.64 -7.04 -1.10
N SER A 399 -15.82 -6.95 0.23
CA SER A 399 -16.92 -6.18 0.81
C SER A 399 -16.73 -4.67 0.77
N VAL A 400 -15.48 -4.20 0.73
CA VAL A 400 -15.14 -2.77 0.80
C VAL A 400 -14.56 -2.21 -0.50
N SER A 401 -14.07 -3.05 -1.41
CA SER A 401 -13.47 -2.61 -2.67
C SER A 401 -14.39 -1.73 -3.54
N PRO A 402 -15.72 -1.93 -3.62
CA PRO A 402 -16.59 -1.00 -4.33
C PRO A 402 -16.64 0.39 -3.70
N LEU A 403 -16.55 0.49 -2.38
CA LEU A 403 -16.47 1.78 -1.68
C LEU A 403 -15.11 2.44 -1.91
N ILE A 404 -14.02 1.66 -1.85
CA ILE A 404 -12.66 2.14 -2.15
C ILE A 404 -12.62 2.68 -3.58
N SER A 405 -13.14 1.95 -4.57
CA SER A 405 -13.22 2.39 -5.95
C SER A 405 -13.92 3.74 -6.08
N LYS A 406 -15.10 3.86 -5.46
CA LYS A 406 -15.88 5.10 -5.46
C LYS A 406 -15.09 6.28 -4.87
N VAL A 407 -14.40 6.08 -3.74
CA VAL A 407 -13.59 7.12 -3.10
C VAL A 407 -12.38 7.49 -3.93
N VAL A 408 -11.67 6.51 -4.50
CA VAL A 408 -10.52 6.74 -5.39
C VAL A 408 -10.94 7.54 -6.62
N TYR A 409 -12.04 7.18 -7.25
CA TYR A 409 -12.58 7.91 -8.41
C TYR A 409 -12.97 9.35 -8.05
N ASP A 410 -13.74 9.56 -6.97
CA ASP A 410 -14.12 10.89 -6.48
C ASP A 410 -12.89 11.75 -6.17
N THR A 411 -11.90 11.16 -5.48
CA THR A 411 -10.64 11.81 -5.15
C THR A 411 -9.82 12.17 -6.38
N TYR A 412 -9.82 11.32 -7.41
CA TYR A 412 -9.14 11.60 -8.67
C TYR A 412 -9.82 12.71 -9.45
N GLN A 413 -11.16 12.75 -9.50
CA GLN A 413 -11.93 13.75 -10.25
C GLN A 413 -11.90 15.14 -9.59
N LYS A 414 -11.79 15.21 -8.27
CA LYS A 414 -11.72 16.50 -7.58
C LYS A 414 -10.46 17.27 -7.98
N SER A 415 -10.65 18.45 -8.50
CA SER A 415 -9.62 19.50 -8.55
C SER A 415 -9.55 20.12 -7.16
N TYR A 416 -8.38 20.16 -6.56
CA TYR A 416 -8.17 20.94 -5.35
C TYR A 416 -7.84 22.37 -5.73
#